data_a99efaae0888f5ec9eafcb6b1e710ba9
#
_entry.id   a99efaae0888f5ec9eafcb6b1e710ba9
#
_cell.length_a   1.000
_cell.length_b   1.000
_cell.length_c   1.000
_cell.angle_alpha   90.00
_cell.angle_beta   90.00
_cell.angle_gamma   90.00
#
_symmetry.space_group_name_H-M   'P 1'
#
loop_
_entity.id
_entity.type
_entity.pdbx_description
1 polymer ?
#
loop_
_entity_poly.entity_id
_entity_poly.type
_entity_poly.pdbx_seq_one_letter_code
_entity_poly.pdbx_strand_id
1 'polypeptide(L)'
;MTKLNRSLRTALAAAVVAIWPLAGQAWEPTRNIEFIIPAGTGGGADQMARAIQAIVAKHNLAKVAILPINKSGGAGAEGFLDVKGSPGEPHKIIITLSNLFTTPLATNTPFNWRDLTPVQMLALDNFVLWVQADAPYKTAKDYVAAAKAAGPGKFRMAGTGAKQEDQIITVAIEQATGAQFTYIPFKGGGAVAVQLVGGHVNSTVNNPIEAVAHWRGGKLKPLCVFELKRMPYTAKVTDKMSWADIPTCKESGLDIDYLMLRGIFMPAGVSQEHVDYYIGLFAKIFETPEWKDLMERGAFNQTRLKGKEYAAWVAKEEARHVSLMKAAGFIAK
;
A
#
# COMPACT_ATOMS: atom_id res chain seq x y z
N MET A 1 56.62 20.20 -81.40
CA MET A 1 55.73 21.26 -80.88
C MET A 1 54.51 20.55 -80.29
N THR A 2 54.52 20.29 -79.04
CA THR A 2 53.47 19.49 -78.39
C THR A 2 53.15 20.17 -77.04
N LYS A 3 51.94 20.70 -76.90
CA LYS A 3 51.46 21.37 -75.71
C LYS A 3 50.93 20.33 -74.72
N LEU A 4 51.45 20.36 -73.50
CA LEU A 4 51.09 19.56 -72.39
C LEU A 4 49.86 20.19 -71.67
N ASN A 5 48.71 19.50 -71.62
CA ASN A 5 47.54 19.89 -70.81
C ASN A 5 47.57 19.11 -69.51
N ARG A 6 47.81 19.76 -68.37
CA ARG A 6 47.62 19.23 -67.02
C ARG A 6 46.23 19.60 -66.56
N SER A 7 45.33 18.65 -66.46
CA SER A 7 44.05 18.79 -65.81
C SER A 7 44.20 18.55 -64.29
N LEU A 8 43.97 19.60 -63.54
CA LEU A 8 43.86 19.54 -62.06
C LEU A 8 42.53 18.86 -61.70
N ARG A 9 42.61 17.68 -61.07
CA ARG A 9 41.43 17.05 -60.43
C ARG A 9 41.40 17.46 -58.96
N THR A 10 40.48 18.39 -58.59
CA THR A 10 40.18 18.75 -57.21
C THR A 10 39.30 17.65 -56.62
N ALA A 11 39.82 16.87 -55.71
CA ALA A 11 39.05 15.90 -54.90
C ALA A 11 38.37 16.65 -53.74
N LEU A 12 37.05 16.76 -53.79
CA LEU A 12 36.23 17.25 -52.69
C LEU A 12 36.03 16.12 -51.70
N ALA A 13 36.75 16.10 -50.58
CA ALA A 13 36.51 15.16 -49.49
C ALA A 13 35.28 15.65 -48.69
N ALA A 14 34.14 14.99 -48.89
CA ALA A 14 32.97 15.20 -48.07
C ALA A 14 33.17 14.53 -46.68
N ALA A 15 33.43 15.32 -45.66
CA ALA A 15 33.43 14.84 -44.29
C ALA A 15 32.00 14.51 -43.83
N VAL A 16 31.64 13.23 -43.82
CA VAL A 16 30.41 12.74 -43.19
C VAL A 16 30.59 12.83 -41.68
N VAL A 17 30.06 13.88 -41.05
CA VAL A 17 29.96 13.96 -39.60
C VAL A 17 28.87 12.97 -39.19
N ALA A 18 29.27 11.81 -38.70
CA ALA A 18 28.37 10.83 -38.06
C ALA A 18 27.88 11.44 -36.73
N ILE A 19 26.69 12.01 -36.75
CA ILE A 19 25.97 12.39 -35.53
C ILE A 19 25.53 11.10 -34.86
N TRP A 20 26.35 10.58 -33.94
CA TRP A 20 25.91 9.53 -33.02
C TRP A 20 24.89 10.19 -32.11
N PRO A 21 23.66 9.62 -31.98
CA PRO A 21 22.76 10.07 -30.94
C PRO A 21 23.48 9.87 -29.60
N LEU A 22 23.75 10.95 -28.87
CA LEU A 22 24.05 10.84 -27.45
C LEU A 22 22.83 10.14 -26.86
N ALA A 23 22.97 8.83 -26.57
CA ALA A 23 22.04 8.14 -25.69
C ALA A 23 22.09 8.94 -24.38
N GLY A 24 21.07 9.78 -24.16
CA GLY A 24 20.93 10.52 -22.92
C GLY A 24 21.08 9.53 -21.77
N GLN A 25 22.04 9.75 -20.90
CA GLN A 25 22.26 8.88 -19.75
C GLN A 25 20.97 8.93 -18.93
N ALA A 26 20.26 7.78 -18.83
CA ALA A 26 19.04 7.70 -18.06
C ALA A 26 19.30 8.22 -16.63
N TRP A 27 18.39 9.04 -16.12
CA TRP A 27 18.56 9.61 -14.79
C TRP A 27 18.75 8.52 -13.73
N GLU A 28 19.70 8.75 -12.84
CA GLU A 28 19.92 7.93 -11.64
C GLU A 28 20.02 8.84 -10.40
N PRO A 29 19.56 8.37 -9.23
CA PRO A 29 19.64 9.16 -8.01
C PRO A 29 21.09 9.38 -7.60
N THR A 30 21.42 10.63 -7.26
CA THR A 30 22.76 11.09 -6.88
C THR A 30 22.97 11.18 -5.38
N ARG A 31 21.89 11.06 -4.59
CA ARG A 31 21.88 11.06 -3.12
C ARG A 31 20.83 10.10 -2.59
N ASN A 32 20.85 9.80 -1.29
CA ASN A 32 19.91 8.89 -0.66
C ASN A 32 18.45 9.26 -0.95
N ILE A 33 17.61 8.24 -1.14
CA ILE A 33 16.18 8.37 -1.43
C ILE A 33 15.43 8.36 -0.09
N GLU A 34 14.72 9.44 0.21
CA GLU A 34 13.77 9.48 1.32
C GLU A 34 12.50 8.69 0.95
N PHE A 35 12.21 7.64 1.70
CA PHE A 35 11.01 6.84 1.50
C PHE A 35 10.02 7.12 2.63
N ILE A 36 9.11 8.06 2.38
CA ILE A 36 8.13 8.53 3.36
C ILE A 36 7.05 7.48 3.58
N ILE A 37 6.73 7.24 4.84
CA ILE A 37 5.70 6.29 5.28
C ILE A 37 4.69 7.08 6.13
N PRO A 38 3.47 7.39 5.62
CA PRO A 38 2.47 8.15 6.35
C PRO A 38 1.68 7.27 7.33
N ALA A 39 2.40 6.40 8.05
CA ALA A 39 1.85 5.43 8.98
C ALA A 39 2.86 5.12 10.11
N GLY A 40 2.38 4.51 11.19
CA GLY A 40 3.21 4.12 12.33
C GLY A 40 4.12 2.92 12.02
N THR A 41 5.18 2.80 12.79
CA THR A 41 6.15 1.70 12.74
C THR A 41 5.47 0.37 13.03
N GLY A 42 5.86 -0.69 12.32
CA GLY A 42 5.36 -2.05 12.46
C GLY A 42 4.02 -2.32 11.73
N GLY A 43 3.37 -1.29 11.15
CA GLY A 43 2.22 -1.46 10.27
C GLY A 43 2.61 -1.97 8.89
N GLY A 44 1.63 -2.39 8.09
CA GLY A 44 1.88 -3.03 6.78
C GLY A 44 2.70 -2.17 5.81
N ALA A 45 2.46 -0.86 5.76
CA ALA A 45 3.23 0.07 4.92
C ALA A 45 4.70 0.18 5.38
N ASP A 46 4.95 0.23 6.68
CA ASP A 46 6.29 0.28 7.25
C ASP A 46 7.06 -1.02 6.95
N GLN A 47 6.41 -2.18 7.14
CA GLN A 47 7.01 -3.48 6.82
C GLN A 47 7.36 -3.59 5.33
N MET A 48 6.48 -3.16 4.43
CA MET A 48 6.72 -3.19 2.99
C MET A 48 7.86 -2.24 2.59
N ALA A 49 7.89 -1.01 3.10
CA ALA A 49 8.94 -0.03 2.80
C ALA A 49 10.32 -0.52 3.27
N ARG A 50 10.41 -1.12 4.46
CA ARG A 50 11.65 -1.70 4.97
C ARG A 50 12.07 -2.95 4.20
N ALA A 51 11.13 -3.79 3.75
CA ALA A 51 11.44 -4.91 2.87
C ALA A 51 12.01 -4.42 1.53
N ILE A 52 11.43 -3.39 0.93
CA ILE A 52 11.95 -2.74 -0.29
C ILE A 52 13.38 -2.23 -0.06
N GLN A 53 13.61 -1.50 1.05
CA GLN A 53 14.94 -1.04 1.42
C GLN A 53 15.95 -2.20 1.49
N ALA A 54 15.59 -3.27 2.21
CA ALA A 54 16.45 -4.43 2.39
C ALA A 54 16.76 -5.16 1.06
N ILE A 55 15.75 -5.31 0.19
CA ILE A 55 15.91 -5.91 -1.13
C ILE A 55 16.85 -5.07 -1.99
N VAL A 56 16.65 -3.74 -2.04
CA VAL A 56 17.49 -2.84 -2.82
C VAL A 56 18.95 -2.90 -2.35
N ALA A 57 19.19 -2.90 -1.05
CA ALA A 57 20.52 -3.01 -0.48
C ALA A 57 21.16 -4.39 -0.75
N LYS A 58 20.42 -5.48 -0.54
CA LYS A 58 20.92 -6.85 -0.71
C LYS A 58 21.34 -7.14 -2.16
N HIS A 59 20.55 -6.68 -3.12
CA HIS A 59 20.74 -6.94 -4.54
C HIS A 59 21.45 -5.81 -5.29
N ASN A 60 21.94 -4.75 -4.58
CA ASN A 60 22.59 -3.57 -5.15
C ASN A 60 21.78 -2.96 -6.32
N LEU A 61 20.45 -2.84 -6.17
CA LEU A 61 19.56 -2.37 -7.22
C LEU A 61 19.60 -0.86 -7.45
N ALA A 62 20.14 -0.09 -6.50
CA ALA A 62 20.40 1.34 -6.60
C ALA A 62 21.80 1.67 -6.08
N LYS A 63 22.42 2.72 -6.63
CA LYS A 63 23.74 3.22 -6.20
C LYS A 63 23.72 3.99 -4.88
N VAL A 64 22.53 4.30 -4.40
CA VAL A 64 22.29 5.10 -3.18
C VAL A 64 21.36 4.34 -2.23
N ALA A 65 21.35 4.70 -0.95
CA ALA A 65 20.49 4.07 0.03
C ALA A 65 19.05 4.58 -0.07
N ILE A 66 18.09 3.70 0.22
CA ILE A 66 16.69 4.06 0.49
C ILE A 66 16.53 4.20 2.01
N LEU A 67 15.95 5.30 2.46
CA LEU A 67 15.78 5.65 3.87
C LEU A 67 14.29 5.69 4.23
N PRO A 68 13.72 4.63 4.82
CA PRO A 68 12.32 4.63 5.29
C PRO A 68 12.14 5.60 6.47
N ILE A 69 11.22 6.55 6.34
CA ILE A 69 10.96 7.61 7.33
C ILE A 69 9.47 7.62 7.66
N ASN A 70 9.11 7.26 8.89
CA ASN A 70 7.72 7.29 9.35
C ASN A 70 7.30 8.74 9.68
N LYS A 71 6.24 9.22 9.03
CA LYS A 71 5.58 10.52 9.26
C LYS A 71 4.08 10.30 9.41
N SER A 72 3.67 9.84 10.59
CA SER A 72 2.31 9.36 10.85
C SER A 72 1.39 10.40 11.50
N GLY A 73 1.90 11.58 11.83
CA GLY A 73 1.13 12.65 12.47
C GLY A 73 -0.12 13.03 11.68
N GLY A 74 -1.22 13.34 12.39
CA GLY A 74 -2.49 13.72 11.76
C GLY A 74 -3.08 12.66 10.83
N ALA A 75 -3.03 11.37 11.22
CA ALA A 75 -3.46 10.26 10.38
C ALA A 75 -2.70 10.17 9.03
N GLY A 76 -1.41 10.52 9.04
CA GLY A 76 -0.55 10.52 7.86
C GLY A 76 -0.47 11.86 7.13
N ALA A 77 -1.23 12.88 7.54
CA ALA A 77 -1.18 14.22 6.95
C ALA A 77 0.25 14.79 6.92
N GLU A 78 1.02 14.58 7.99
CA GLU A 78 2.43 14.99 8.07
C GLU A 78 3.25 14.49 6.88
N GLY A 79 3.14 13.20 6.54
CA GLY A 79 3.86 12.61 5.41
C GLY A 79 3.40 13.16 4.06
N PHE A 80 2.09 13.33 3.86
CA PHE A 80 1.55 13.87 2.62
C PHE A 80 1.93 15.34 2.41
N LEU A 81 1.87 16.16 3.46
CA LEU A 81 2.24 17.57 3.39
C LEU A 81 3.75 17.76 3.17
N ASP A 82 4.59 16.89 3.75
CA ASP A 82 6.03 16.88 3.51
C ASP A 82 6.35 16.63 2.02
N VAL A 83 5.72 15.63 1.41
CA VAL A 83 5.94 15.32 -0.01
C VAL A 83 5.35 16.40 -0.92
N LYS A 84 4.15 16.90 -0.63
CA LYS A 84 3.55 18.04 -1.34
C LYS A 84 4.43 19.27 -1.27
N GLY A 85 5.07 19.53 -0.14
CA GLY A 85 5.97 20.66 0.09
C GLY A 85 7.35 20.54 -0.58
N SER A 86 7.62 19.45 -1.32
CA SER A 86 8.91 19.16 -1.96
C SER A 86 8.82 19.09 -3.50
N PRO A 87 8.23 20.11 -4.20
CA PRO A 87 8.01 20.01 -5.63
C PRO A 87 9.33 19.85 -6.40
N GLY A 88 9.32 19.01 -7.44
CA GLY A 88 10.48 18.73 -8.28
C GLY A 88 11.56 17.87 -7.63
N GLU A 89 11.37 17.35 -6.39
CA GLU A 89 12.37 16.56 -5.67
C GLU A 89 12.34 15.08 -6.07
N PRO A 90 13.30 14.59 -6.89
CA PRO A 90 13.26 13.22 -7.39
C PRO A 90 13.79 12.18 -6.40
N HIS A 91 14.45 12.58 -5.30
CA HIS A 91 14.97 11.68 -4.28
C HIS A 91 13.98 11.48 -3.12
N LYS A 92 12.71 11.79 -3.32
CA LYS A 92 11.66 11.60 -2.33
C LYS A 92 10.52 10.80 -2.95
N ILE A 93 10.15 9.70 -2.30
CA ILE A 93 8.98 8.87 -2.66
C ILE A 93 8.14 8.64 -1.42
N ILE A 94 6.87 8.36 -1.60
CA ILE A 94 5.94 8.02 -0.52
C ILE A 94 5.18 6.74 -0.87
N ILE A 95 5.09 5.83 0.10
CA ILE A 95 4.13 4.72 0.03
C ILE A 95 2.77 5.22 0.52
N THR A 96 1.70 4.76 -0.10
CA THR A 96 0.34 5.20 0.25
C THR A 96 -0.52 4.06 0.78
N LEU A 97 -1.52 4.44 1.55
CA LEU A 97 -2.60 3.63 2.10
C LEU A 97 -3.93 4.32 1.73
N SER A 98 -5.05 3.81 2.26
CA SER A 98 -6.34 4.51 2.12
C SER A 98 -6.34 5.92 2.71
N ASN A 99 -5.41 6.24 3.62
CA ASN A 99 -5.27 7.59 4.16
C ASN A 99 -4.91 8.66 3.10
N LEU A 100 -4.44 8.25 1.91
CA LEU A 100 -4.37 9.11 0.73
C LEU A 100 -5.72 9.80 0.44
N PHE A 101 -6.82 9.13 0.71
CA PHE A 101 -8.20 9.58 0.51
C PHE A 101 -8.87 9.97 1.82
N THR A 102 -8.78 9.11 2.83
CA THR A 102 -9.55 9.24 4.08
C THR A 102 -9.09 10.43 4.91
N THR A 103 -7.79 10.72 4.98
CA THR A 103 -7.26 11.82 5.79
C THR A 103 -7.77 13.19 5.32
N PRO A 104 -7.62 13.60 4.05
CA PRO A 104 -8.14 14.89 3.61
C PRO A 104 -9.67 14.98 3.75
N LEU A 105 -10.41 13.90 3.50
CA LEU A 105 -11.86 13.86 3.64
C LEU A 105 -12.32 13.98 5.10
N ALA A 106 -11.57 13.42 6.04
CA ALA A 106 -11.94 13.41 7.47
C ALA A 106 -11.53 14.67 8.23
N THR A 107 -10.52 15.40 7.76
CA THR A 107 -9.81 16.42 8.54
C THR A 107 -9.73 17.79 7.87
N ASN A 108 -10.19 17.93 6.62
CA ASN A 108 -9.95 19.11 5.77
C ASN A 108 -8.46 19.48 5.61
N THR A 109 -7.55 18.50 5.73
CA THR A 109 -6.13 18.70 5.43
C THR A 109 -6.00 19.26 4.00
N PRO A 110 -5.21 20.31 3.75
CA PRO A 110 -5.09 20.95 2.45
C PRO A 110 -4.21 20.12 1.50
N PHE A 111 -4.64 18.90 1.23
CA PHE A 111 -3.95 17.88 0.43
C PHE A 111 -4.97 17.13 -0.44
N ASN A 112 -4.56 16.85 -1.66
CA ASN A 112 -5.23 15.92 -2.57
C ASN A 112 -4.17 15.05 -3.25
N TRP A 113 -4.48 13.82 -3.63
CA TRP A 113 -3.53 12.96 -4.32
C TRP A 113 -3.02 13.55 -5.65
N ARG A 114 -3.77 14.49 -6.25
CA ARG A 114 -3.36 15.22 -7.46
C ARG A 114 -2.25 16.24 -7.22
N ASP A 115 -1.94 16.53 -5.95
CA ASP A 115 -0.76 17.32 -5.55
C ASP A 115 0.53 16.49 -5.66
N LEU A 116 0.44 15.19 -6.01
CA LEU A 116 1.55 14.27 -6.16
C LEU A 116 1.59 13.68 -7.58
N THR A 117 2.74 13.12 -7.95
CA THR A 117 2.93 12.39 -9.20
C THR A 117 2.78 10.89 -8.94
N PRO A 118 1.76 10.20 -9.51
CA PRO A 118 1.62 8.75 -9.36
C PRO A 118 2.76 8.01 -10.10
N VAL A 119 3.39 7.06 -9.43
CA VAL A 119 4.45 6.22 -10.01
C VAL A 119 3.90 4.85 -10.36
N GLN A 120 3.53 4.06 -9.35
CA GLN A 120 3.12 2.68 -9.55
C GLN A 120 2.33 2.13 -8.34
N MET A 121 1.34 1.30 -8.61
CA MET A 121 0.75 0.40 -7.63
C MET A 121 1.70 -0.80 -7.43
N LEU A 122 2.04 -1.11 -6.19
CA LEU A 122 2.87 -2.26 -5.82
C LEU A 122 2.03 -3.51 -5.58
N ALA A 123 0.92 -3.34 -4.88
CA ALA A 123 -0.04 -4.38 -4.51
C ALA A 123 -1.33 -3.75 -3.99
N LEU A 124 -2.35 -4.58 -3.78
CA LEU A 124 -3.48 -4.25 -2.90
C LEU A 124 -3.37 -5.10 -1.63
N ASP A 125 -3.67 -4.50 -0.50
CA ASP A 125 -3.59 -5.15 0.80
C ASP A 125 -4.97 -5.58 1.27
N ASN A 126 -5.05 -6.81 1.73
CA ASN A 126 -6.27 -7.42 2.25
C ASN A 126 -6.54 -6.99 3.68
N PHE A 127 -7.80 -7.06 4.10
CA PHE A 127 -8.21 -7.01 5.50
C PHE A 127 -8.83 -8.34 5.90
N VAL A 128 -8.55 -8.77 7.12
CA VAL A 128 -9.07 -10.02 7.67
C VAL A 128 -9.69 -9.72 9.03
N LEU A 129 -10.85 -10.28 9.29
CA LEU A 129 -11.47 -10.24 10.61
C LEU A 129 -10.77 -11.24 11.52
N TRP A 130 -10.09 -10.71 12.53
CA TRP A 130 -9.31 -11.49 13.50
C TRP A 130 -9.96 -11.49 14.87
N VAL A 131 -9.84 -12.65 15.54
CA VAL A 131 -10.21 -12.82 16.95
C VAL A 131 -9.10 -13.61 17.68
N GLN A 132 -9.13 -13.64 19.00
CA GLN A 132 -8.25 -14.52 19.78
C GLN A 132 -8.48 -15.97 19.39
N ALA A 133 -7.43 -16.80 19.46
CA ALA A 133 -7.50 -18.19 19.03
C ALA A 133 -8.51 -19.01 19.83
N ASP A 134 -8.66 -18.75 21.12
CA ASP A 134 -9.58 -19.38 22.06
C ASP A 134 -10.98 -18.76 22.08
N ALA A 135 -11.21 -17.66 21.32
CA ALA A 135 -12.53 -17.07 21.24
C ALA A 135 -13.58 -18.09 20.74
N PRO A 136 -14.81 -18.07 21.29
CA PRO A 136 -15.82 -19.11 21.04
C PRO A 136 -16.38 -19.11 19.61
N TYR A 137 -16.08 -18.07 18.83
CA TYR A 137 -16.57 -17.90 17.45
C TYR A 137 -15.80 -18.80 16.50
N LYS A 138 -16.50 -19.60 15.69
CA LYS A 138 -15.91 -20.44 14.62
C LYS A 138 -16.00 -19.77 13.25
N THR A 139 -16.97 -18.91 13.05
CA THR A 139 -17.26 -18.21 11.79
C THR A 139 -17.51 -16.72 12.03
N ALA A 140 -17.46 -15.91 10.96
CA ALA A 140 -17.86 -14.50 11.05
C ALA A 140 -19.34 -14.35 11.45
N LYS A 141 -20.19 -15.30 11.07
CA LYS A 141 -21.61 -15.32 11.48
C LYS A 141 -21.76 -15.51 13.00
N ASP A 142 -21.01 -16.44 13.60
CA ASP A 142 -21.03 -16.65 15.06
C ASP A 142 -20.53 -15.38 15.80
N TYR A 143 -19.48 -14.76 15.27
CA TYR A 143 -18.92 -13.52 15.78
C TYR A 143 -19.97 -12.38 15.77
N VAL A 144 -20.64 -12.17 14.64
CA VAL A 144 -21.70 -11.15 14.50
C VAL A 144 -22.86 -11.44 15.47
N ALA A 145 -23.28 -12.69 15.58
CA ALA A 145 -24.36 -13.09 16.51
C ALA A 145 -23.98 -12.77 17.95
N ALA A 146 -22.74 -13.06 18.36
CA ALA A 146 -22.23 -12.75 19.69
C ALA A 146 -22.15 -11.23 19.95
N ALA A 147 -21.69 -10.45 18.96
CA ALA A 147 -21.63 -8.99 19.06
C ALA A 147 -23.03 -8.38 19.25
N LYS A 148 -24.03 -8.89 18.49
CA LYS A 148 -25.44 -8.46 18.65
C LYS A 148 -26.01 -8.83 20.02
N ALA A 149 -25.76 -10.05 20.48
CA ALA A 149 -26.25 -10.54 21.77
C ALA A 149 -25.63 -9.77 22.96
N ALA A 150 -24.38 -9.32 22.83
CA ALA A 150 -23.72 -8.51 23.86
C ALA A 150 -24.35 -7.12 24.02
N GLY A 151 -24.98 -6.61 22.96
CA GLY A 151 -25.61 -5.29 22.94
C GLY A 151 -24.65 -4.12 22.74
N PRO A 152 -25.19 -2.90 22.60
CA PRO A 152 -24.43 -1.70 22.25
C PRO A 152 -23.26 -1.44 23.18
N GLY A 153 -22.09 -1.08 22.62
CA GLY A 153 -20.91 -0.65 23.37
C GLY A 153 -20.18 -1.73 24.16
N LYS A 154 -20.64 -2.98 24.11
CA LYS A 154 -20.01 -4.11 24.85
C LYS A 154 -18.94 -4.85 24.04
N PHE A 155 -18.98 -4.76 22.73
CA PHE A 155 -18.05 -5.43 21.83
C PHE A 155 -17.03 -4.43 21.28
N ARG A 156 -15.75 -4.65 21.59
CA ARG A 156 -14.67 -3.73 21.23
C ARG A 156 -13.98 -4.19 19.96
N MET A 157 -13.93 -3.32 18.94
CA MET A 157 -13.18 -3.49 17.71
C MET A 157 -11.99 -2.52 17.73
N ALA A 158 -10.76 -3.01 17.71
CA ALA A 158 -9.60 -2.13 17.54
C ALA A 158 -9.24 -1.98 16.07
N GLY A 159 -8.69 -0.81 15.73
CA GLY A 159 -8.18 -0.55 14.38
C GLY A 159 -7.18 0.60 14.34
N THR A 160 -6.55 0.79 13.19
CA THR A 160 -5.61 1.86 12.91
C THR A 160 -6.34 3.18 12.71
N GLY A 161 -5.99 4.19 13.51
CA GLY A 161 -6.51 5.54 13.36
C GLY A 161 -8.03 5.66 13.55
N ALA A 162 -8.51 6.90 13.56
CA ALA A 162 -9.92 7.21 13.54
C ALA A 162 -10.36 7.65 12.14
N LYS A 163 -11.55 7.23 11.71
CA LYS A 163 -12.15 7.53 10.40
C LYS A 163 -11.28 7.03 9.21
N GLN A 164 -10.46 6.01 9.45
CA GLN A 164 -9.66 5.33 8.45
C GLN A 164 -10.28 3.97 8.09
N GLU A 165 -9.58 3.19 7.28
CA GLU A 165 -10.05 1.92 6.69
C GLU A 165 -10.68 0.96 7.70
N ASP A 166 -10.03 0.73 8.83
CA ASP A 166 -10.51 -0.23 9.85
C ASP A 166 -11.85 0.22 10.43
N GLN A 167 -12.03 1.53 10.66
CA GLN A 167 -13.30 2.06 11.14
C GLN A 167 -14.37 2.08 10.04
N ILE A 168 -13.99 2.32 8.79
CA ILE A 168 -14.91 2.20 7.64
C ILE A 168 -15.44 0.76 7.55
N ILE A 169 -14.58 -0.24 7.64
CA ILE A 169 -14.98 -1.66 7.63
C ILE A 169 -15.87 -1.96 8.85
N THR A 170 -15.53 -1.45 10.03
CA THR A 170 -16.33 -1.62 11.24
C THR A 170 -17.75 -1.09 11.03
N VAL A 171 -17.91 0.14 10.53
CA VAL A 171 -19.22 0.74 10.23
C VAL A 171 -19.95 -0.05 9.15
N ALA A 172 -19.24 -0.56 8.13
CA ALA A 172 -19.87 -1.41 7.11
C ALA A 172 -20.44 -2.70 7.73
N ILE A 173 -19.73 -3.33 8.70
CA ILE A 173 -20.25 -4.49 9.44
C ILE A 173 -21.49 -4.10 10.25
N GLU A 174 -21.46 -2.95 10.94
CA GLU A 174 -22.60 -2.45 11.69
C GLU A 174 -23.84 -2.24 10.81
N GLN A 175 -23.66 -1.58 9.68
CA GLN A 175 -24.75 -1.31 8.72
C GLN A 175 -25.33 -2.59 8.10
N ALA A 176 -24.45 -3.54 7.75
CA ALA A 176 -24.88 -4.80 7.13
C ALA A 176 -25.58 -5.75 8.11
N THR A 177 -25.26 -5.67 9.40
CA THR A 177 -25.68 -6.68 10.37
C THR A 177 -26.55 -6.16 11.50
N GLY A 178 -26.54 -4.86 11.80
CA GLY A 178 -27.14 -4.26 12.97
C GLY A 178 -26.38 -4.54 14.29
N ALA A 179 -25.15 -5.12 14.22
CA ALA A 179 -24.24 -5.17 15.36
C ALA A 179 -23.77 -3.75 15.70
N GLN A 180 -23.34 -3.51 16.93
CA GLN A 180 -22.81 -2.21 17.37
C GLN A 180 -21.50 -2.44 18.13
N PHE A 181 -20.44 -1.77 17.67
CA PHE A 181 -19.10 -1.89 18.24
C PHE A 181 -18.67 -0.60 18.94
N THR A 182 -17.84 -0.75 19.97
CA THR A 182 -16.99 0.34 20.44
C THR A 182 -15.69 0.29 19.66
N TYR A 183 -15.50 1.20 18.72
CA TYR A 183 -14.25 1.28 17.96
C TYR A 183 -13.16 1.97 18.80
N ILE A 184 -11.96 1.36 18.86
CA ILE A 184 -10.80 1.87 19.62
C ILE A 184 -9.62 2.07 18.66
N PRO A 185 -9.25 3.33 18.34
CA PRO A 185 -8.15 3.62 17.42
C PRO A 185 -6.77 3.50 18.06
N PHE A 186 -5.80 2.97 17.31
CA PHE A 186 -4.38 2.91 17.67
C PHE A 186 -3.51 3.51 16.56
N LYS A 187 -2.20 3.74 16.82
CA LYS A 187 -1.29 4.42 15.89
C LYS A 187 -0.76 3.55 14.74
N GLY A 188 -1.22 2.30 14.58
CA GLY A 188 -0.81 1.41 13.50
C GLY A 188 -1.18 -0.03 13.78
N GLY A 189 -1.29 -0.84 12.74
CA GLY A 189 -1.82 -2.21 12.81
C GLY A 189 -1.01 -3.17 13.68
N GLY A 190 0.31 -2.98 13.79
CA GLY A 190 1.11 -3.77 14.74
C GLY A 190 0.66 -3.56 16.19
N ALA A 191 0.37 -2.30 16.60
CA ALA A 191 -0.17 -2.00 17.93
C ALA A 191 -1.58 -2.57 18.10
N VAL A 192 -2.41 -2.51 17.05
CA VAL A 192 -3.77 -3.10 17.03
C VAL A 192 -3.71 -4.61 17.29
N ALA A 193 -2.86 -5.34 16.56
CA ALA A 193 -2.72 -6.79 16.72
C ALA A 193 -2.29 -7.18 18.15
N VAL A 194 -1.37 -6.42 18.76
CA VAL A 194 -0.94 -6.62 20.16
C VAL A 194 -2.10 -6.47 21.14
N GLN A 195 -3.00 -5.50 20.94
CA GLN A 195 -4.18 -5.32 21.81
C GLN A 195 -5.13 -6.51 21.74
N LEU A 196 -5.30 -7.10 20.54
CA LEU A 196 -6.11 -8.29 20.38
C LEU A 196 -5.46 -9.50 21.07
N VAL A 197 -4.15 -9.70 20.90
CA VAL A 197 -3.40 -10.78 21.58
C VAL A 197 -3.51 -10.65 23.10
N GLY A 198 -3.47 -9.43 23.63
CA GLY A 198 -3.61 -9.14 25.06
C GLY A 198 -5.03 -9.24 25.61
N GLY A 199 -6.04 -9.50 24.78
CA GLY A 199 -7.44 -9.58 25.22
C GLY A 199 -8.07 -8.23 25.59
N HIS A 200 -7.43 -7.13 25.21
CA HIS A 200 -7.95 -5.78 25.50
C HIS A 200 -9.11 -5.38 24.59
N VAL A 201 -9.27 -6.08 23.47
CA VAL A 201 -10.36 -5.92 22.51
C VAL A 201 -10.86 -7.31 22.05
N ASN A 202 -12.08 -7.35 21.50
CA ASN A 202 -12.72 -8.60 21.08
C ASN A 202 -12.30 -9.01 19.65
N SER A 203 -11.95 -8.05 18.82
CA SER A 203 -11.64 -8.27 17.40
C SER A 203 -10.85 -7.11 16.80
N THR A 204 -10.29 -7.37 15.62
CA THR A 204 -9.65 -6.38 14.75
C THR A 204 -9.88 -6.73 13.28
N VAL A 205 -9.62 -5.78 12.39
CA VAL A 205 -9.62 -6.00 10.94
C VAL A 205 -8.22 -5.79 10.34
N ASN A 206 -7.17 -6.19 11.05
CA ASN A 206 -5.77 -6.05 10.64
C ASN A 206 -5.49 -6.63 9.25
N ASN A 207 -4.54 -6.02 8.55
CA ASN A 207 -3.96 -6.62 7.37
C ASN A 207 -3.23 -7.95 7.72
N PRO A 208 -3.19 -8.92 6.80
CA PRO A 208 -2.52 -10.21 7.03
C PRO A 208 -1.11 -10.11 7.57
N ILE A 209 -0.28 -9.24 6.98
CA ILE A 209 1.14 -9.08 7.34
C ILE A 209 1.33 -8.65 8.81
N GLU A 210 0.36 -7.97 9.41
CA GLU A 210 0.41 -7.44 10.77
C GLU A 210 0.06 -8.50 11.82
N ALA A 211 -0.75 -9.50 11.45
CA ALA A 211 -1.29 -10.51 12.35
C ALA A 211 -0.72 -11.93 12.12
N VAL A 212 -0.08 -12.21 10.96
CA VAL A 212 0.38 -13.54 10.58
C VAL A 212 1.31 -14.19 11.60
N ALA A 213 2.20 -13.44 12.23
CA ALA A 213 3.09 -13.98 13.25
C ALA A 213 2.32 -14.46 14.49
N HIS A 214 1.29 -13.74 14.89
CA HIS A 214 0.41 -14.09 16.01
C HIS A 214 -0.50 -15.28 15.66
N TRP A 215 -0.96 -15.37 14.42
CA TRP A 215 -1.71 -16.52 13.92
C TRP A 215 -0.84 -17.78 13.90
N ARG A 216 0.37 -17.68 13.34
CA ARG A 216 1.35 -18.78 13.35
C ARG A 216 1.71 -19.22 14.77
N GLY A 217 1.80 -18.29 15.71
CA GLY A 217 2.03 -18.53 17.13
C GLY A 217 0.80 -19.02 17.91
N GLY A 218 -0.34 -19.28 17.23
CA GLY A 218 -1.55 -19.80 17.88
C GLY A 218 -2.23 -18.84 18.84
N LYS A 219 -1.99 -17.52 18.72
CA LYS A 219 -2.60 -16.48 19.56
C LYS A 219 -3.86 -15.90 18.94
N LEU A 220 -3.90 -15.82 17.62
CA LEU A 220 -5.04 -15.29 16.85
C LEU A 220 -5.55 -16.34 15.87
N LYS A 221 -6.79 -16.16 15.43
CA LYS A 221 -7.37 -16.91 14.29
C LYS A 221 -8.16 -15.97 13.37
N PRO A 222 -8.10 -16.18 12.03
CA PRO A 222 -8.91 -15.46 11.08
C PRO A 222 -10.33 -16.04 11.03
N LEU A 223 -11.32 -15.19 10.78
CA LEU A 223 -12.71 -15.58 10.53
C LEU A 223 -13.13 -15.44 9.07
N CYS A 224 -12.74 -14.34 8.42
CA CYS A 224 -12.97 -14.14 6.99
C CYS A 224 -12.07 -13.04 6.43
N VAL A 225 -11.86 -13.00 5.11
CA VAL A 225 -11.16 -11.95 4.37
C VAL A 225 -12.16 -11.03 3.66
N PHE A 226 -11.93 -9.71 3.71
CA PHE A 226 -12.75 -8.70 3.05
C PHE A 226 -12.35 -8.52 1.58
N GLU A 227 -12.34 -9.60 0.82
CA GLU A 227 -12.12 -9.62 -0.62
C GLU A 227 -13.22 -10.45 -1.30
N LEU A 228 -13.46 -10.18 -2.59
CA LEU A 228 -14.47 -10.89 -3.37
C LEU A 228 -14.09 -12.35 -3.68
N LYS A 229 -12.78 -12.66 -3.59
CA LYS A 229 -12.21 -13.99 -3.80
C LYS A 229 -11.32 -14.38 -2.63
N ARG A 230 -11.18 -15.67 -2.36
CA ARG A 230 -10.21 -16.16 -1.38
C ARG A 230 -8.79 -15.81 -1.81
N MET A 231 -7.93 -15.55 -0.84
CA MET A 231 -6.51 -15.29 -1.08
C MET A 231 -5.87 -16.52 -1.75
N PRO A 232 -5.00 -16.35 -2.78
CA PRO A 232 -4.57 -17.48 -3.62
C PRO A 232 -3.45 -18.35 -3.02
N TYR A 233 -2.96 -18.03 -1.84
CA TYR A 233 -1.75 -18.64 -1.26
C TYR A 233 -2.10 -19.92 -0.50
N THR A 234 -1.62 -21.07 -1.02
CA THR A 234 -1.94 -22.42 -0.52
C THR A 234 -0.88 -23.01 0.41
N ALA A 235 0.31 -22.39 0.51
CA ALA A 235 1.33 -22.80 1.46
C ALA A 235 0.81 -22.63 2.90
N LYS A 236 1.09 -23.60 3.75
CA LYS A 236 0.60 -23.62 5.13
C LYS A 236 1.24 -22.49 5.95
N VAL A 237 0.40 -21.67 6.55
CA VAL A 237 0.79 -20.64 7.52
C VAL A 237 0.86 -21.20 8.92
N THR A 238 -0.08 -22.08 9.26
CA THR A 238 -0.11 -22.88 10.49
C THR A 238 -0.12 -24.37 10.10
N ASP A 239 0.03 -25.28 11.05
CA ASP A 239 -0.01 -26.72 10.77
C ASP A 239 -1.30 -27.15 10.05
N LYS A 240 -2.38 -26.40 10.22
CA LYS A 240 -3.72 -26.75 9.72
C LYS A 240 -4.18 -25.91 8.52
N MET A 241 -3.78 -24.65 8.43
CA MET A 241 -4.40 -23.67 7.53
C MET A 241 -3.38 -22.90 6.70
N SER A 242 -3.78 -22.59 5.47
CA SER A 242 -3.17 -21.63 4.56
C SER A 242 -4.04 -20.37 4.46
N TRP A 243 -3.57 -19.36 3.75
CA TRP A 243 -4.39 -18.18 3.44
C TRP A 243 -5.63 -18.52 2.58
N ALA A 244 -5.48 -19.49 1.65
CA ALA A 244 -6.58 -19.93 0.78
C ALA A 244 -7.71 -20.67 1.53
N ASP A 245 -7.45 -21.18 2.74
CA ASP A 245 -8.45 -21.84 3.57
C ASP A 245 -9.40 -20.82 4.25
N ILE A 246 -9.02 -19.52 4.32
CA ILE A 246 -9.86 -18.48 4.94
C ILE A 246 -11.00 -18.12 3.97
N PRO A 247 -12.27 -18.25 4.39
CA PRO A 247 -13.39 -17.88 3.55
C PRO A 247 -13.44 -16.36 3.31
N THR A 248 -14.05 -15.92 2.22
CA THR A 248 -14.40 -14.50 2.08
C THR A 248 -15.49 -14.13 3.09
N CYS A 249 -15.54 -12.86 3.46
CA CYS A 249 -16.63 -12.37 4.33
C CYS A 249 -18.00 -12.55 3.65
N LYS A 250 -18.06 -12.44 2.31
CA LYS A 250 -19.26 -12.73 1.53
C LYS A 250 -19.69 -14.19 1.65
N GLU A 251 -18.79 -15.16 1.54
CA GLU A 251 -19.08 -16.59 1.79
C GLU A 251 -19.59 -16.82 3.22
N SER A 252 -19.18 -15.96 4.15
CA SER A 252 -19.56 -16.01 5.56
C SER A 252 -20.83 -15.19 5.89
N GLY A 253 -21.52 -14.65 4.87
CA GLY A 253 -22.78 -13.91 5.01
C GLY A 253 -22.63 -12.42 5.26
N LEU A 254 -21.41 -11.86 5.11
CA LEU A 254 -21.11 -10.43 5.16
C LEU A 254 -20.71 -9.95 3.75
N ASP A 255 -21.63 -9.37 2.99
CA ASP A 255 -21.37 -8.86 1.64
C ASP A 255 -20.64 -7.51 1.72
N ILE A 256 -19.40 -7.57 2.19
CA ILE A 256 -18.49 -6.43 2.38
C ILE A 256 -17.15 -6.79 1.77
N ASP A 257 -16.64 -5.92 0.91
CA ASP A 257 -15.28 -6.00 0.37
C ASP A 257 -14.52 -4.69 0.66
N TYR A 258 -13.23 -4.82 0.91
CA TYR A 258 -12.34 -3.68 1.06
C TYR A 258 -10.90 -4.08 0.80
N LEU A 259 -10.26 -3.44 -0.18
CA LEU A 259 -8.84 -3.59 -0.48
C LEU A 259 -8.15 -2.24 -0.35
N MET A 260 -6.95 -2.24 0.20
CA MET A 260 -6.18 -1.02 0.43
C MET A 260 -5.02 -0.89 -0.54
N LEU A 261 -4.83 0.31 -1.08
CA LEU A 261 -3.71 0.63 -1.95
C LEU A 261 -2.37 0.51 -1.20
N ARG A 262 -1.41 -0.16 -1.83
CA ARG A 262 0.03 -0.02 -1.59
C ARG A 262 0.64 0.57 -2.85
N GLY A 263 0.67 1.88 -2.94
CA GLY A 263 1.11 2.60 -4.13
C GLY A 263 2.24 3.57 -3.84
N ILE A 264 3.01 3.88 -4.87
CA ILE A 264 4.12 4.84 -4.81
C ILE A 264 3.73 6.10 -5.53
N PHE A 265 4.03 7.22 -4.90
CA PHE A 265 3.95 8.55 -5.47
C PHE A 265 5.25 9.31 -5.24
N MET A 266 5.45 10.37 -6.02
CA MET A 266 6.53 11.35 -5.91
C MET A 266 5.95 12.75 -5.74
N PRO A 267 6.77 13.75 -5.34
CA PRO A 267 6.37 15.14 -5.39
C PRO A 267 5.91 15.57 -6.79
N ALA A 268 5.05 16.58 -6.87
CA ALA A 268 4.69 17.20 -8.14
C ALA A 268 5.90 17.80 -8.83
N GLY A 269 5.87 17.91 -10.16
CA GLY A 269 6.90 18.58 -10.96
C GLY A 269 8.17 17.76 -11.22
N VAL A 270 8.20 16.48 -10.84
CA VAL A 270 9.27 15.55 -11.27
C VAL A 270 9.12 15.20 -12.75
N SER A 271 10.24 14.93 -13.44
CA SER A 271 10.22 14.54 -14.86
C SER A 271 9.76 13.09 -15.06
N GLN A 272 9.38 12.73 -16.28
CA GLN A 272 9.04 11.36 -16.63
C GLN A 272 10.23 10.40 -16.45
N GLU A 273 11.46 10.84 -16.66
CA GLU A 273 12.66 10.01 -16.43
C GLU A 273 12.81 9.61 -14.96
N HIS A 274 12.46 10.51 -14.02
CA HIS A 274 12.45 10.20 -12.60
C HIS A 274 11.42 9.10 -12.28
N VAL A 275 10.22 9.21 -12.84
CA VAL A 275 9.15 8.20 -12.68
C VAL A 275 9.58 6.85 -13.28
N ASP A 276 10.16 6.87 -14.48
CA ASP A 276 10.60 5.66 -15.19
C ASP A 276 11.73 4.94 -14.46
N TYR A 277 12.65 5.69 -13.81
CA TYR A 277 13.65 5.10 -12.94
C TYR A 277 13.02 4.26 -11.83
N TYR A 278 12.06 4.81 -11.09
CA TYR A 278 11.40 4.07 -10.00
C TYR A 278 10.57 2.90 -10.51
N ILE A 279 9.87 3.04 -11.64
CA ILE A 279 9.16 1.92 -12.28
C ILE A 279 10.16 0.80 -12.61
N GLY A 280 11.32 1.14 -13.18
CA GLY A 280 12.39 0.19 -13.48
C GLY A 280 12.99 -0.46 -12.22
N LEU A 281 13.17 0.31 -11.14
CA LEU A 281 13.63 -0.20 -9.86
C LEU A 281 12.63 -1.20 -9.26
N PHE A 282 11.34 -0.86 -9.22
CA PHE A 282 10.31 -1.76 -8.71
C PHE A 282 10.17 -3.02 -9.57
N ALA A 283 10.32 -2.92 -10.90
CA ALA A 283 10.32 -4.08 -11.77
C ALA A 283 11.41 -5.09 -11.38
N LYS A 284 12.62 -4.63 -11.04
CA LYS A 284 13.70 -5.49 -10.53
C LYS A 284 13.38 -6.09 -9.15
N ILE A 285 12.81 -5.30 -8.26
CA ILE A 285 12.40 -5.74 -6.91
C ILE A 285 11.39 -6.89 -7.02
N PHE A 286 10.40 -6.79 -7.90
CA PHE A 286 9.32 -7.79 -8.06
C PHE A 286 9.83 -9.18 -8.49
N GLU A 287 10.99 -9.26 -9.11
CA GLU A 287 11.59 -10.55 -9.53
C GLU A 287 12.35 -11.24 -8.39
N THR A 288 12.64 -10.53 -7.30
CA THR A 288 13.42 -11.08 -6.20
C THR A 288 12.63 -12.11 -5.37
N PRO A 289 13.30 -13.13 -4.82
CA PRO A 289 12.64 -14.11 -3.96
C PRO A 289 12.07 -13.47 -2.68
N GLU A 290 12.72 -12.44 -2.14
CA GLU A 290 12.28 -11.74 -0.94
C GLU A 290 10.97 -10.98 -1.18
N TRP A 291 10.77 -10.41 -2.37
CA TRP A 291 9.51 -9.79 -2.73
C TRP A 291 8.39 -10.84 -2.86
N LYS A 292 8.67 -11.97 -3.49
CA LYS A 292 7.71 -13.07 -3.62
C LYS A 292 7.31 -13.63 -2.25
N ASP A 293 8.27 -13.80 -1.35
CA ASP A 293 8.03 -14.17 0.06
C ASP A 293 7.18 -13.13 0.81
N LEU A 294 7.47 -11.84 0.62
CA LEU A 294 6.68 -10.76 1.20
C LEU A 294 5.21 -10.82 0.74
N MET A 295 4.99 -11.02 -0.58
CA MET A 295 3.64 -11.11 -1.15
C MET A 295 2.86 -12.30 -0.57
N GLU A 296 3.49 -13.45 -0.47
CA GLU A 296 2.88 -14.66 0.08
C GLU A 296 2.63 -14.54 1.59
N ARG A 297 3.64 -14.13 2.35
CA ARG A 297 3.57 -14.00 3.81
C ARG A 297 2.54 -12.97 4.25
N GLY A 298 2.40 -11.87 3.50
CA GLY A 298 1.42 -10.82 3.74
C GLY A 298 0.10 -11.03 3.01
N ALA A 299 -0.05 -12.12 2.26
CA ALA A 299 -1.23 -12.45 1.47
C ALA A 299 -1.72 -11.29 0.59
N PHE A 300 -0.79 -10.55 -0.01
CA PHE A 300 -1.13 -9.40 -0.85
C PHE A 300 -1.80 -9.82 -2.16
N ASN A 301 -2.81 -9.07 -2.57
CA ASN A 301 -3.32 -9.13 -3.93
C ASN A 301 -2.31 -8.44 -4.86
N GLN A 302 -1.77 -9.19 -5.83
CA GLN A 302 -0.65 -8.75 -6.67
C GLN A 302 -1.08 -7.92 -7.89
N THR A 303 -2.20 -7.20 -7.81
CA THR A 303 -2.57 -6.22 -8.83
C THR A 303 -1.52 -5.12 -8.89
N ARG A 304 -1.01 -4.86 -10.09
CA ARG A 304 0.04 -3.86 -10.33
C ARG A 304 -0.35 -2.99 -11.51
N LEU A 305 -0.52 -1.70 -11.28
CA LEU A 305 -0.86 -0.71 -12.29
C LEU A 305 0.19 0.39 -12.32
N LYS A 306 0.42 0.99 -13.49
CA LYS A 306 1.33 2.12 -13.67
C LYS A 306 0.78 3.12 -14.68
N GLY A 307 1.38 4.31 -14.71
CA GLY A 307 1.01 5.35 -15.68
C GLY A 307 -0.48 5.72 -15.62
N LYS A 308 -1.11 5.85 -16.77
CA LYS A 308 -2.52 6.28 -16.90
C LYS A 308 -3.51 5.32 -16.23
N GLU A 309 -3.27 4.01 -16.30
CA GLU A 309 -4.13 3.00 -15.66
C GLU A 309 -4.11 3.14 -14.14
N TYR A 310 -2.93 3.38 -13.57
CA TYR A 310 -2.80 3.62 -12.13
C TYR A 310 -3.52 4.90 -11.71
N ALA A 311 -3.33 6.01 -12.41
CA ALA A 311 -4.02 7.27 -12.13
C ALA A 311 -5.54 7.14 -12.23
N ALA A 312 -6.04 6.41 -13.25
CA ALA A 312 -7.47 6.16 -13.41
C ALA A 312 -8.04 5.30 -12.25
N TRP A 313 -7.30 4.29 -11.81
CA TRP A 313 -7.67 3.48 -10.66
C TRP A 313 -7.74 4.32 -9.37
N VAL A 314 -6.73 5.18 -9.12
CA VAL A 314 -6.70 6.08 -7.96
C VAL A 314 -7.90 7.03 -7.95
N ALA A 315 -8.27 7.60 -9.10
CA ALA A 315 -9.44 8.46 -9.20
C ALA A 315 -10.76 7.72 -8.92
N LYS A 316 -10.89 6.48 -9.38
CA LYS A 316 -12.05 5.62 -9.08
C LYS A 316 -12.12 5.28 -7.60
N GLU A 317 -10.98 4.97 -7.00
CA GLU A 317 -10.92 4.60 -5.59
C GLU A 317 -11.17 5.81 -4.66
N GLU A 318 -10.75 7.01 -5.05
CA GLU A 318 -11.13 8.25 -4.36
C GLU A 318 -12.67 8.40 -4.32
N ALA A 319 -13.35 8.24 -5.45
CA ALA A 319 -14.81 8.33 -5.52
C ALA A 319 -15.50 7.27 -4.63
N ARG A 320 -14.95 6.05 -4.58
CA ARG A 320 -15.40 5.00 -3.67
C ARG A 320 -15.26 5.41 -2.21
N HIS A 321 -14.10 5.96 -1.81
CA HIS A 321 -13.86 6.41 -0.44
C HIS A 321 -14.76 7.59 -0.05
N VAL A 322 -15.04 8.53 -0.95
CA VAL A 322 -16.03 9.59 -0.71
C VAL A 322 -17.39 8.98 -0.36
N SER A 323 -17.83 7.96 -1.10
CA SER A 323 -19.11 7.28 -0.84
C SER A 323 -19.10 6.55 0.50
N LEU A 324 -18.06 5.76 0.79
CA LEU A 324 -17.91 5.01 2.04
C LEU A 324 -17.86 5.93 3.26
N MET A 325 -17.05 6.99 3.20
CA MET A 325 -16.90 7.93 4.31
C MET A 325 -18.16 8.79 4.53
N LYS A 326 -18.87 9.10 3.45
CA LYS A 326 -20.19 9.77 3.55
C LYS A 326 -21.20 8.86 4.24
N ALA A 327 -21.28 7.60 3.85
CA ALA A 327 -22.17 6.61 4.46
C ALA A 327 -21.82 6.37 5.94
N ALA A 328 -20.54 6.42 6.31
CA ALA A 328 -20.06 6.30 7.69
C ALA A 328 -20.18 7.61 8.52
N GLY A 329 -20.55 8.74 7.92
CA GLY A 329 -20.60 10.03 8.60
C GLY A 329 -19.21 10.60 8.96
N PHE A 330 -18.16 10.25 8.21
CA PHE A 330 -16.76 10.59 8.54
C PHE A 330 -16.23 11.80 7.78
N ILE A 331 -16.95 12.31 6.78
CA ILE A 331 -16.53 13.52 6.05
C ILE A 331 -16.56 14.72 6.99
N ALA A 332 -15.47 15.50 6.97
CA ALA A 332 -15.41 16.75 7.70
C ALA A 332 -16.51 17.72 7.24
N LYS A 333 -17.07 18.45 8.20
CA LYS A 333 -18.09 19.48 7.94
C LYS A 333 -17.46 20.80 7.48
#